data_9c816782d1d613867d0dd15993b6a538
#
_entry.id   9c816782d1d613867d0dd15993b6a538
#
_cell.length_a   1.000
_cell.length_b   1.000
_cell.length_c   1.000
_cell.angle_alpha   90.00
_cell.angle_beta   90.00
_cell.angle_gamma   90.00
#
_symmetry.space_group_name_H-M   'P 1'
#
loop_
_entity.id
_entity.type
_entity.pdbx_description
1 polymer ?
#
loop_
_entity_poly.entity_id
_entity_poly.type
_entity_poly.pdbx_seq_one_letter_code
_entity_poly.pdbx_strand_id
1 'polypeptide(L)'
;PLSLHDALPICPHLRIGAGTVLDPQTFAAAEKAGASFVVTPGCTDELLRFALDSEVPLLPGVASASEIMLAYRHGYRRFKLFPAEVSGGPAALKAFSGPFPDIRFCPTGGVSLNNLADYLAVPNVMCVGGTWMLPKAVVDRGDWAQVERLSREALERFAEHRRH
;
A
#
# COMPACT_ATOMS: atom_id res chain seq x y z
N PRO A 1 -13.35 13.06 -9.39
CA PRO A 1 -12.90 12.14 -8.37
C PRO A 1 -13.25 12.68 -6.99
N LEU A 2 -13.80 11.83 -6.11
CA LEU A 2 -14.06 12.19 -4.72
C LEU A 2 -12.73 12.59 -4.06
N SER A 3 -12.71 13.77 -3.42
CA SER A 3 -11.56 14.20 -2.63
C SER A 3 -11.57 13.50 -1.27
N LEU A 4 -10.46 13.55 -0.53
CA LEU A 4 -10.41 13.08 0.86
C LEU A 4 -11.49 13.76 1.72
N HIS A 5 -11.76 15.04 1.47
CA HIS A 5 -12.82 15.82 2.15
C HIS A 5 -14.22 15.28 1.90
N ASP A 6 -14.48 14.70 0.74
CA ASP A 6 -15.81 14.15 0.41
C ASP A 6 -16.01 12.74 0.99
N ALA A 7 -14.94 11.95 1.10
CA ALA A 7 -15.01 10.56 1.54
C ALA A 7 -15.17 10.42 3.07
N LEU A 8 -14.51 11.26 3.86
CA LEU A 8 -14.52 11.19 5.32
C LEU A 8 -15.92 11.36 5.95
N PRO A 9 -16.77 12.31 5.52
CA PRO A 9 -18.13 12.44 6.07
C PRO A 9 -19.06 11.29 5.71
N ILE A 10 -18.83 10.63 4.55
CA ILE A 10 -19.68 9.55 4.04
C ILE A 10 -19.39 8.24 4.79
N CYS A 11 -18.11 7.97 5.12
CA CYS A 11 -17.65 6.73 5.77
C CYS A 11 -16.74 7.04 6.96
N PRO A 12 -17.26 7.52 8.09
CA PRO A 12 -16.45 7.98 9.22
C PRO A 12 -15.61 6.88 9.90
N HIS A 13 -15.96 5.62 9.68
CA HIS A 13 -15.20 4.47 10.20
C HIS A 13 -14.11 3.96 9.25
N LEU A 14 -14.06 4.48 8.03
CA LEU A 14 -13.08 4.06 7.03
C LEU A 14 -11.77 4.83 7.25
N ARG A 15 -10.65 4.10 7.28
CA ARG A 15 -9.34 4.75 7.23
C ARG A 15 -9.02 5.12 5.79
N ILE A 16 -8.99 6.42 5.52
CA ILE A 16 -8.75 6.97 4.19
C ILE A 16 -7.35 7.54 4.15
N GLY A 17 -6.53 7.07 3.21
CA GLY A 17 -5.17 7.53 2.99
C GLY A 17 -4.99 8.21 1.64
N ALA A 18 -3.92 8.99 1.53
CA ALA A 18 -3.50 9.58 0.28
C ALA A 18 -2.44 8.68 -0.40
N GLY A 19 -2.66 8.35 -1.66
CA GLY A 19 -1.70 7.64 -2.50
C GLY A 19 -1.02 8.54 -3.51
N THR A 20 0.13 8.09 -4.03
CA THR A 20 0.92 8.80 -5.05
C THR A 20 1.38 10.20 -4.59
N VAL A 21 1.69 10.32 -3.31
CA VAL A 21 2.34 11.50 -2.75
C VAL A 21 3.82 11.47 -3.14
N LEU A 22 4.35 12.57 -3.69
CA LEU A 22 5.68 12.57 -4.31
C LEU A 22 6.69 13.51 -3.62
N ASP A 23 6.21 14.44 -2.80
CA ASP A 23 6.99 15.48 -2.16
C ASP A 23 6.39 15.94 -0.82
N PRO A 24 7.13 16.72 0.00
CA PRO A 24 6.62 17.25 1.26
C PRO A 24 5.39 18.14 1.13
N GLN A 25 5.23 18.87 0.02
CA GLN A 25 4.11 19.79 -0.17
C GLN A 25 2.80 19.00 -0.37
N THR A 26 2.84 17.97 -1.21
CA THR A 26 1.69 17.07 -1.42
C THR A 26 1.40 16.23 -0.17
N PHE A 27 2.42 15.88 0.62
CA PHE A 27 2.22 15.23 1.92
C PHE A 27 1.47 16.15 2.89
N ALA A 28 1.92 17.40 3.07
CA ALA A 28 1.27 18.38 3.94
C ALA A 28 -0.18 18.67 3.49
N ALA A 29 -0.43 18.72 2.17
CA ALA A 29 -1.77 18.88 1.63
C ALA A 29 -2.67 17.67 1.96
N ALA A 30 -2.15 16.44 1.88
CA ALA A 30 -2.87 15.24 2.25
C ALA A 30 -3.19 15.20 3.77
N GLU A 31 -2.23 15.57 4.62
CA GLU A 31 -2.42 15.68 6.05
C GLU A 31 -3.50 16.72 6.41
N LYS A 32 -3.40 17.91 5.82
CA LYS A 32 -4.43 18.97 5.99
C LYS A 32 -5.81 18.54 5.52
N ALA A 33 -5.90 17.69 4.51
CA ALA A 33 -7.14 17.12 4.01
C ALA A 33 -7.70 15.99 4.90
N GLY A 34 -7.01 15.59 5.98
CA GLY A 34 -7.46 14.58 6.93
C GLY A 34 -7.07 13.15 6.54
N ALA A 35 -6.02 12.96 5.73
CA ALA A 35 -5.51 11.62 5.44
C ALA A 35 -5.07 10.91 6.73
N SER A 36 -5.51 9.66 6.92
CA SER A 36 -5.12 8.82 8.07
C SER A 36 -3.76 8.15 7.88
N PHE A 37 -3.26 8.12 6.66
CA PHE A 37 -1.93 7.61 6.27
C PHE A 37 -1.58 8.12 4.87
N VAL A 38 -0.29 8.09 4.55
CA VAL A 38 0.22 8.46 3.23
C VAL A 38 0.99 7.29 2.63
N VAL A 39 0.83 7.07 1.32
CA VAL A 39 1.54 6.03 0.57
C VAL A 39 2.24 6.65 -0.64
N THR A 40 3.51 6.32 -0.81
CA THR A 40 4.33 6.82 -1.93
C THR A 40 4.70 5.71 -2.91
N PRO A 41 4.98 6.01 -4.18
CA PRO A 41 5.46 5.01 -5.13
C PRO A 41 6.95 4.67 -4.97
N GLY A 42 7.72 5.56 -4.39
CA GLY A 42 9.14 5.47 -4.08
C GLY A 42 9.46 6.25 -2.82
N CYS A 43 10.74 6.46 -2.51
CA CYS A 43 11.15 7.26 -1.36
C CYS A 43 12.33 8.17 -1.71
N THR A 44 12.32 9.39 -1.17
CA THR A 44 13.44 10.33 -1.17
C THR A 44 13.84 10.64 0.26
N ASP A 45 15.10 10.97 0.49
CA ASP A 45 15.59 11.32 1.83
C ASP A 45 14.82 12.52 2.44
N GLU A 46 14.48 13.49 1.59
CA GLU A 46 13.70 14.68 1.98
C GLU A 46 12.30 14.28 2.48
N LEU A 47 11.56 13.49 1.71
CA LEU A 47 10.19 13.08 2.06
C LEU A 47 10.18 12.15 3.30
N LEU A 48 11.17 11.25 3.40
CA LEU A 48 11.32 10.39 4.57
C LEU A 48 11.52 11.19 5.85
N ARG A 49 12.40 12.23 5.82
CA ARG A 49 12.63 13.11 6.96
C ARG A 49 11.39 13.92 7.29
N PHE A 50 10.78 14.54 6.29
CA PHE A 50 9.59 15.36 6.48
C PHE A 50 8.47 14.57 7.19
N ALA A 51 8.23 13.34 6.77
CA ALA A 51 7.18 12.52 7.34
C ALA A 51 7.45 12.04 8.78
N LEU A 52 8.69 12.11 9.29
CA LEU A 52 8.99 11.79 10.70
C LEU A 52 8.48 12.86 11.68
N ASP A 53 8.31 14.08 11.22
CA ASP A 53 7.79 15.19 12.02
C ASP A 53 6.25 15.26 12.00
N SER A 54 5.59 14.38 11.23
CA SER A 54 4.13 14.29 11.10
C SER A 54 3.55 13.16 11.96
N GLU A 55 2.35 13.35 12.49
CA GLU A 55 1.56 12.29 13.12
C GLU A 55 0.91 11.34 12.10
N VAL A 56 0.85 11.74 10.82
CA VAL A 56 0.30 10.92 9.74
C VAL A 56 1.36 9.93 9.26
N PRO A 57 1.15 8.60 9.46
CA PRO A 57 2.15 7.61 9.10
C PRO A 57 2.38 7.54 7.59
N LEU A 58 3.65 7.46 7.20
CA LEU A 58 4.09 7.20 5.83
C LEU A 58 4.35 5.70 5.61
N LEU A 59 3.81 5.16 4.53
CA LEU A 59 4.21 3.89 3.94
C LEU A 59 5.05 4.16 2.68
N PRO A 60 6.39 4.23 2.79
CA PRO A 60 7.24 4.56 1.67
C PRO A 60 7.34 3.41 0.67
N GLY A 61 7.33 3.77 -0.63
CA GLY A 61 7.57 2.84 -1.72
C GLY A 61 9.04 2.50 -1.87
N VAL A 62 9.34 1.24 -2.17
CA VAL A 62 10.68 0.73 -2.44
C VAL A 62 10.61 -0.38 -3.50
N ALA A 63 11.69 -0.55 -4.27
CA ALA A 63 11.84 -1.65 -5.23
C ALA A 63 13.23 -2.31 -5.14
N SER A 64 14.15 -1.77 -4.36
CA SER A 64 15.52 -2.22 -4.25
C SER A 64 16.03 -2.23 -2.80
N ALA A 65 17.09 -3.01 -2.55
CA ALA A 65 17.76 -3.01 -1.25
C ALA A 65 18.32 -1.63 -0.86
N SER A 66 18.79 -0.84 -1.82
CA SER A 66 19.32 0.51 -1.56
C SER A 66 18.23 1.46 -1.04
N GLU A 67 17.03 1.40 -1.62
CA GLU A 67 15.89 2.20 -1.15
C GLU A 67 15.41 1.73 0.23
N ILE A 68 15.40 0.42 0.47
CA ILE A 68 15.11 -0.13 1.80
C ILE A 68 16.14 0.40 2.81
N MET A 69 17.45 0.32 2.52
CA MET A 69 18.50 0.83 3.41
C MET A 69 18.36 2.33 3.68
N LEU A 70 18.01 3.12 2.66
CA LEU A 70 17.76 4.56 2.81
C LEU A 70 16.65 4.82 3.83
N ALA A 71 15.49 4.18 3.68
CA ALA A 71 14.38 4.40 4.60
C ALA A 71 14.59 3.70 5.96
N TYR A 72 15.27 2.55 5.98
CA TYR A 72 15.59 1.81 7.20
C TYR A 72 16.41 2.63 8.20
N ARG A 73 17.40 3.40 7.74
CA ARG A 73 18.21 4.29 8.59
C ARG A 73 17.39 5.40 9.26
N HIS A 74 16.24 5.78 8.68
CA HIS A 74 15.26 6.71 9.26
C HIS A 74 14.25 6.03 10.19
N GLY A 75 14.39 4.75 10.47
CA GLY A 75 13.51 4.01 11.37
C GLY A 75 12.31 3.33 10.71
N TYR A 76 12.13 3.46 9.41
CA TYR A 76 11.03 2.76 8.71
C TYR A 76 11.24 1.25 8.69
N ARG A 77 10.17 0.50 8.94
CA ARG A 77 10.13 -0.98 8.93
C ARG A 77 8.98 -1.55 8.13
N ARG A 78 8.10 -0.70 7.64
CA ARG A 78 6.96 -1.06 6.80
C ARG A 78 7.09 -0.33 5.48
N PHE A 79 6.98 -1.09 4.37
CA PHE A 79 7.25 -0.60 3.03
C PHE A 79 6.16 -1.03 2.07
N LYS A 80 5.88 -0.21 1.06
CA LYS A 80 5.19 -0.64 -0.15
C LYS A 80 6.24 -1.17 -1.13
N LEU A 81 6.16 -2.45 -1.53
CA LEU A 81 6.92 -2.92 -2.69
C LEU A 81 6.18 -2.49 -3.95
N PHE A 82 6.80 -1.62 -4.78
CA PHE A 82 6.14 -1.08 -5.97
C PHE A 82 7.13 -0.76 -7.10
N PRO A 83 6.80 -1.15 -8.32
CA PRO A 83 5.69 -2.03 -8.73
C PRO A 83 6.03 -3.51 -8.44
N ALA A 84 5.21 -4.20 -7.63
CA ALA A 84 5.60 -5.47 -7.02
C ALA A 84 5.94 -6.57 -8.02
N GLU A 85 5.07 -6.82 -9.01
CA GLU A 85 5.25 -7.93 -9.95
C GLU A 85 6.53 -7.78 -10.79
N VAL A 86 6.75 -6.58 -11.35
CA VAL A 86 7.93 -6.32 -12.20
C VAL A 86 9.23 -6.18 -11.39
N SER A 87 9.13 -5.96 -10.08
CA SER A 87 10.27 -5.91 -9.15
C SER A 87 10.64 -7.28 -8.56
N GLY A 88 10.11 -8.37 -9.14
CA GLY A 88 10.42 -9.74 -8.77
C GLY A 88 9.41 -10.42 -7.85
N GLY A 89 8.30 -9.77 -7.54
CA GLY A 89 7.14 -10.38 -6.87
C GLY A 89 7.46 -11.06 -5.53
N PRO A 90 6.82 -12.22 -5.26
CA PRO A 90 7.04 -12.99 -4.04
C PRO A 90 8.50 -13.42 -3.82
N ALA A 91 9.24 -13.68 -4.92
CA ALA A 91 10.65 -14.06 -4.85
C ALA A 91 11.54 -12.94 -4.30
N ALA A 92 11.32 -11.69 -4.75
CA ALA A 92 12.03 -10.52 -4.24
C ALA A 92 11.73 -10.28 -2.75
N LEU A 93 10.46 -10.37 -2.34
CA LEU A 93 10.05 -10.24 -0.95
C LEU A 93 10.74 -11.27 -0.05
N LYS A 94 10.82 -12.51 -0.51
CA LYS A 94 11.50 -13.59 0.20
C LYS A 94 13.01 -13.34 0.29
N ALA A 95 13.62 -12.82 -0.77
CA ALA A 95 15.05 -12.48 -0.79
C ALA A 95 15.38 -11.34 0.20
N PHE A 96 14.50 -10.32 0.34
CA PHE A 96 14.70 -9.23 1.28
C PHE A 96 14.60 -9.66 2.75
N SER A 97 13.96 -10.77 3.08
CA SER A 97 13.86 -11.23 4.47
C SER A 97 15.20 -11.64 5.08
N GLY A 98 16.18 -12.02 4.27
CA GLY A 98 17.53 -12.35 4.74
C GLY A 98 18.24 -11.14 5.35
N PRO A 99 18.54 -10.10 4.57
CA PRO A 99 19.24 -8.90 5.07
C PRO A 99 18.37 -8.00 5.96
N PHE A 100 17.03 -8.10 5.89
CA PHE A 100 16.09 -7.23 6.61
C PHE A 100 15.00 -8.06 7.31
N PRO A 101 15.30 -8.79 8.39
CA PRO A 101 14.36 -9.73 9.02
C PRO A 101 13.19 -9.05 9.76
N ASP A 102 13.34 -7.79 10.12
CA ASP A 102 12.36 -7.01 10.89
C ASP A 102 11.43 -6.12 10.04
N ILE A 103 11.58 -6.17 8.70
CA ILE A 103 10.71 -5.37 7.81
C ILE A 103 9.48 -6.14 7.36
N ARG A 104 8.45 -5.37 6.99
CA ARG A 104 7.18 -5.90 6.46
C ARG A 104 6.78 -5.12 5.21
N PHE A 105 6.13 -5.80 4.28
CA PHE A 105 5.75 -5.24 3.00
C PHE A 105 4.24 -5.24 2.75
N CYS A 106 3.81 -4.23 1.99
CA CYS A 106 2.57 -4.17 1.24
C CYS A 106 2.89 -4.21 -0.26
N PRO A 107 3.01 -5.38 -0.88
CA PRO A 107 3.20 -5.46 -2.32
C PRO A 107 2.02 -4.85 -3.06
N THR A 108 2.31 -4.01 -4.05
CA THR A 108 1.33 -3.28 -4.85
C THR A 108 1.82 -3.19 -6.29
N GLY A 109 0.89 -3.34 -7.25
CA GLY A 109 1.20 -3.32 -8.69
C GLY A 109 1.41 -4.72 -9.26
N GLY A 110 0.42 -5.17 -10.06
CA GLY A 110 0.36 -6.50 -10.63
C GLY A 110 -0.22 -7.58 -9.71
N VAL A 111 -0.58 -7.25 -8.47
CA VAL A 111 -1.31 -8.17 -7.59
C VAL A 111 -2.75 -8.33 -8.06
N SER A 112 -3.23 -9.55 -8.08
CA SER A 112 -4.57 -9.97 -8.53
C SER A 112 -5.03 -11.19 -7.73
N LEU A 113 -6.28 -11.62 -7.89
CA LEU A 113 -6.77 -12.87 -7.27
C LEU A 113 -5.96 -14.11 -7.67
N ASN A 114 -5.36 -14.11 -8.87
CA ASN A 114 -4.63 -15.27 -9.40
C ASN A 114 -3.27 -15.49 -8.69
N ASN A 115 -2.63 -14.42 -8.21
CA ASN A 115 -1.32 -14.48 -7.56
C ASN A 115 -1.35 -14.04 -6.08
N LEU A 116 -2.53 -13.70 -5.56
CA LEU A 116 -2.72 -13.24 -4.18
C LEU A 116 -2.16 -14.24 -3.16
N ALA A 117 -2.45 -15.53 -3.34
CA ALA A 117 -2.01 -16.59 -2.44
C ALA A 117 -0.48 -16.67 -2.35
N ASP A 118 0.24 -16.53 -3.49
CA ASP A 118 1.69 -16.55 -3.53
C ASP A 118 2.31 -15.40 -2.75
N TYR A 119 1.71 -14.20 -2.82
CA TYR A 119 2.12 -13.06 -2.02
C TYR A 119 1.86 -13.26 -0.53
N LEU A 120 0.68 -13.76 -0.17
CA LEU A 120 0.29 -13.98 1.23
C LEU A 120 1.09 -15.09 1.91
N ALA A 121 1.61 -16.05 1.15
CA ALA A 121 2.48 -17.11 1.64
C ALA A 121 3.87 -16.61 2.10
N VAL A 122 4.24 -15.37 1.77
CA VAL A 122 5.54 -14.82 2.17
C VAL A 122 5.44 -14.18 3.56
N PRO A 123 6.22 -14.64 4.56
CA PRO A 123 6.04 -14.24 5.97
C PRO A 123 6.22 -12.75 6.26
N ASN A 124 6.98 -12.03 5.42
CA ASN A 124 7.20 -10.59 5.57
C ASN A 124 6.14 -9.72 4.84
N VAL A 125 5.08 -10.33 4.29
CA VAL A 125 3.93 -9.61 3.74
C VAL A 125 2.89 -9.36 4.84
N MET A 126 2.58 -8.09 5.09
CA MET A 126 1.57 -7.67 6.09
C MET A 126 0.18 -7.49 5.49
N CYS A 127 0.10 -7.04 4.26
CA CYS A 127 -1.13 -6.82 3.47
C CYS A 127 -0.74 -6.71 2.00
N VAL A 128 -1.73 -6.57 1.12
CA VAL A 128 -1.52 -6.34 -0.32
C VAL A 128 -2.31 -5.12 -0.78
N GLY A 129 -1.78 -4.41 -1.77
CA GLY A 129 -2.47 -3.34 -2.47
C GLY A 129 -2.81 -3.76 -3.89
N GLY A 130 -4.05 -3.52 -4.30
CA GLY A 130 -4.48 -3.88 -5.64
C GLY A 130 -5.68 -3.07 -6.12
N THR A 131 -5.97 -3.15 -7.39
CA THR A 131 -7.07 -2.43 -8.05
C THR A 131 -8.05 -3.39 -8.73
N TRP A 132 -7.86 -4.71 -8.62
CA TRP A 132 -8.72 -5.70 -9.28
C TRP A 132 -10.18 -5.66 -8.83
N MET A 133 -10.44 -5.19 -7.59
CA MET A 133 -11.80 -4.99 -7.08
C MET A 133 -12.49 -3.75 -7.67
N LEU A 134 -11.75 -2.88 -8.36
CA LEU A 134 -12.23 -1.66 -8.98
C LEU A 134 -11.94 -1.64 -10.49
N PRO A 135 -12.43 -2.64 -11.28
CA PRO A 135 -12.19 -2.64 -12.73
C PRO A 135 -12.79 -1.37 -13.35
N LYS A 136 -12.00 -0.68 -14.16
CA LYS A 136 -12.42 0.61 -14.75
C LYS A 136 -13.80 0.54 -15.39
N ALA A 137 -14.06 -0.49 -16.18
CA ALA A 137 -15.36 -0.66 -16.87
C ALA A 137 -16.55 -0.86 -15.89
N VAL A 138 -16.30 -1.40 -14.70
CA VAL A 138 -17.33 -1.58 -13.65
C VAL A 138 -17.61 -0.23 -12.97
N VAL A 139 -16.54 0.51 -12.65
CA VAL A 139 -16.64 1.83 -12.04
C VAL A 139 -17.31 2.83 -12.99
N ASP A 140 -16.91 2.83 -14.27
CA ASP A 140 -17.48 3.74 -15.29
C ASP A 140 -19.00 3.54 -15.49
N ARG A 141 -19.50 2.31 -15.27
CA ARG A 141 -20.95 2.01 -15.32
C ARG A 141 -21.69 2.25 -14.01
N GLY A 142 -20.97 2.60 -12.93
CA GLY A 142 -21.56 2.75 -11.61
C GLY A 142 -22.06 1.42 -11.00
N ASP A 143 -21.50 0.28 -11.40
CA ASP A 143 -21.90 -1.04 -10.88
C ASP A 143 -21.25 -1.32 -9.52
N TRP A 144 -21.72 -0.61 -8.52
CA TRP A 144 -21.21 -0.68 -7.15
C TRP A 144 -21.45 -2.04 -6.49
N ALA A 145 -22.50 -2.75 -6.90
CA ALA A 145 -22.76 -4.12 -6.44
C ALA A 145 -21.66 -5.08 -6.88
N GLN A 146 -21.13 -4.91 -8.09
CA GLN A 146 -19.97 -5.68 -8.57
C GLN A 146 -18.71 -5.32 -7.80
N VAL A 147 -18.48 -4.04 -7.51
CA VAL A 147 -17.32 -3.58 -6.69
C VAL A 147 -17.40 -4.21 -5.29
N GLU A 148 -18.56 -4.21 -4.66
CA GLU A 148 -18.76 -4.85 -3.36
C GLU A 148 -18.45 -6.36 -3.40
N ARG A 149 -18.95 -7.08 -4.40
CA ARG A 149 -18.68 -8.52 -4.55
C ARG A 149 -17.19 -8.82 -4.70
N LEU A 150 -16.48 -8.08 -5.57
CA LEU A 150 -15.05 -8.25 -5.78
C LEU A 150 -14.24 -7.91 -4.53
N SER A 151 -14.66 -6.89 -3.78
CA SER A 151 -14.02 -6.52 -2.51
C SER A 151 -14.25 -7.59 -1.44
N ARG A 152 -15.44 -8.15 -1.36
CA ARG A 152 -15.77 -9.25 -0.44
C ARG A 152 -14.97 -10.50 -0.77
N GLU A 153 -14.90 -10.89 -2.04
CA GLU A 153 -14.08 -12.02 -2.49
C GLU A 153 -12.60 -11.84 -2.12
N ALA A 154 -12.06 -10.63 -2.29
CA ALA A 154 -10.68 -10.34 -1.89
C ALA A 154 -10.45 -10.53 -0.38
N LEU A 155 -11.39 -10.10 0.46
CA LEU A 155 -11.32 -10.26 1.91
C LEU A 155 -11.45 -11.73 2.34
N GLU A 156 -12.33 -12.49 1.71
CA GLU A 156 -12.52 -13.92 1.97
C GLU A 156 -11.23 -14.70 1.66
N ARG A 157 -10.63 -14.48 0.50
CA ARG A 157 -9.34 -15.07 0.11
C ARG A 157 -8.22 -14.72 1.08
N PHE A 158 -8.16 -13.48 1.53
CA PHE A 158 -7.20 -13.05 2.53
C PHE A 158 -7.42 -13.75 3.88
N ALA A 159 -8.67 -13.84 4.33
CA ALA A 159 -9.03 -14.48 5.60
C ALA A 159 -8.77 -16.00 5.59
N GLU A 160 -9.03 -16.68 4.49
CA GLU A 160 -8.73 -18.11 4.31
C GLU A 160 -7.23 -18.37 4.50
N HIS A 161 -6.39 -17.55 3.86
CA HIS A 161 -4.94 -17.73 3.92
C HIS A 161 -4.35 -17.49 5.33
N ARG A 162 -4.93 -16.58 6.11
CA ARG A 162 -4.45 -16.27 7.48
C ARG A 162 -4.89 -17.28 8.56
N ARG A 163 -5.75 -18.25 8.24
CA ARG A 163 -6.18 -19.30 9.17
C ARG A 163 -5.26 -20.52 9.16
N HIS A 164 -4.36 -20.59 8.23
CA HIS A 164 -3.32 -21.63 8.07
C HIS A 164 -1.94 -21.05 8.37
#